data_6ddceae015f55844ebf639ec3a247849
#
_entry.id   6ddceae015f55844ebf639ec3a247849
#
_cell.length_a   1.000
_cell.length_b   1.000
_cell.length_c   1.000
_cell.angle_alpha   90.00
_cell.angle_beta   90.00
_cell.angle_gamma   90.00
#
_symmetry.space_group_name_H-M   'P 1'
#
loop_
_entity.id
_entity.type
_entity.pdbx_description
1 polymer ?
#
loop_
_entity_poly.entity_id
_entity_poly.type
_entity_poly.pdbx_seq_one_letter_code
_entity_poly.pdbx_strand_id
1 'polypeptide(L)'
;MGSIFDILGPVMVGPSSSHTAGAARIGYTARQLFDEPVKKAEVYLHGSFAATGKGHGTDRAIIAGLLGMKPDDLRIPVAFEEAKKAGMEFTIANRELKNAHPNTARVVMENAEGRKMVLQAYSIGGGRIRVSILDGIEVDFSGESNTLIVRNMDRPGCITEVSAAMQVFRHKRGGAAVMVVETDEPIPVAVTEELRKKEDILEVISLNLETGTAGLGDKSENSCAETANHSAS
;
A
#
# COMPACT_ATOMS: atom_id res chain seq x y z
N MET A 1 8.11 -28.43 -4.61
CA MET A 1 6.98 -28.89 -3.77
C MET A 1 6.50 -27.67 -3.02
N GLY A 2 5.25 -27.22 -3.26
CA GLY A 2 4.67 -26.12 -2.47
C GLY A 2 4.61 -26.52 -0.99
N SER A 3 4.86 -25.57 -0.11
CA SER A 3 4.72 -25.76 1.34
C SER A 3 3.25 -26.01 1.67
N ILE A 4 2.97 -26.83 2.70
CA ILE A 4 1.62 -27.00 3.23
C ILE A 4 1.01 -25.65 3.66
N PHE A 5 1.86 -24.67 3.99
CA PHE A 5 1.44 -23.29 4.31
C PHE A 5 0.93 -22.50 3.10
N ASP A 6 1.27 -22.91 1.86
CA ASP A 6 0.72 -22.32 0.64
C ASP A 6 -0.76 -22.71 0.43
N ILE A 7 -1.22 -23.75 1.12
CA ILE A 7 -2.60 -24.28 1.07
C ILE A 7 -3.46 -23.65 2.18
N LEU A 8 -2.83 -23.25 3.29
CA LEU A 8 -3.50 -22.53 4.36
C LEU A 8 -3.70 -21.08 3.90
N GLY A 9 -4.95 -20.66 3.77
CA GLY A 9 -5.25 -19.25 3.46
C GLY A 9 -4.68 -18.30 4.54
N PRO A 10 -4.54 -17.01 4.23
CA PRO A 10 -4.05 -16.04 5.20
C PRO A 10 -4.98 -15.97 6.42
N VAL A 11 -4.43 -15.60 7.58
CA VAL A 11 -5.26 -15.15 8.71
C VAL A 11 -6.02 -13.92 8.24
N MET A 12 -7.35 -13.98 8.28
CA MET A 12 -8.20 -12.95 7.67
C MET A 12 -9.55 -12.83 8.37
N VAL A 13 -10.15 -11.67 8.25
CA VAL A 13 -11.54 -11.40 8.62
C VAL A 13 -12.38 -11.35 7.34
N GLY A 14 -13.42 -12.18 7.27
CA GLY A 14 -14.35 -12.23 6.15
C GLY A 14 -14.34 -13.55 5.38
N PRO A 15 -15.28 -13.75 4.46
CA PRO A 15 -15.59 -15.06 3.89
C PRO A 15 -14.72 -15.47 2.71
N SER A 16 -13.88 -14.58 2.16
CA SER A 16 -13.17 -14.82 0.91
C SER A 16 -11.72 -14.34 0.93
N SER A 17 -10.77 -15.24 0.67
CA SER A 17 -9.35 -14.87 0.59
C SER A 17 -9.03 -13.95 -0.60
N SER A 18 -9.78 -14.02 -1.69
CA SER A 18 -9.59 -13.12 -2.84
C SER A 18 -10.39 -11.83 -2.71
N HIS A 19 -11.68 -11.92 -2.31
CA HIS A 19 -12.57 -10.76 -2.31
C HIS A 19 -12.53 -9.95 -1.01
N THR A 20 -12.11 -10.53 0.11
CA THR A 20 -11.95 -9.81 1.38
C THR A 20 -10.48 -9.58 1.70
N ALA A 21 -9.68 -10.64 1.90
CA ALA A 21 -8.27 -10.45 2.27
C ALA A 21 -7.45 -9.79 1.15
N GLY A 22 -7.63 -10.20 -0.11
CA GLY A 22 -6.98 -9.57 -1.26
C GLY A 22 -7.38 -8.10 -1.43
N ALA A 23 -8.68 -7.79 -1.24
CA ALA A 23 -9.15 -6.42 -1.31
C ALA A 23 -8.60 -5.54 -0.17
N ALA A 24 -8.57 -6.05 1.08
CA ALA A 24 -7.95 -5.36 2.20
C ALA A 24 -6.47 -5.09 1.94
N ARG A 25 -5.75 -6.07 1.38
CA ARG A 25 -4.34 -5.91 1.00
C ARG A 25 -4.14 -4.86 -0.10
N ILE A 26 -5.02 -4.80 -1.11
CA ILE A 26 -4.97 -3.73 -2.11
C ILE A 26 -5.06 -2.35 -1.45
N GLY A 27 -6.04 -2.14 -0.59
CA GLY A 27 -6.19 -0.88 0.15
C GLY A 27 -5.00 -0.57 1.04
N TYR A 28 -4.49 -1.59 1.77
CA TYR A 28 -3.34 -1.46 2.65
C TYR A 28 -2.05 -1.09 1.88
N THR A 29 -1.76 -1.79 0.79
CA THR A 29 -0.61 -1.46 -0.07
C THR A 29 -0.74 -0.08 -0.69
N ALA A 30 -1.95 0.31 -1.13
CA ALA A 30 -2.21 1.65 -1.63
C ALA A 30 -1.92 2.72 -0.57
N ARG A 31 -2.35 2.50 0.68
CA ARG A 31 -2.08 3.40 1.82
C ARG A 31 -0.59 3.49 2.15
N GLN A 32 0.13 2.37 2.10
CA GLN A 32 1.58 2.36 2.35
C GLN A 32 2.36 3.10 1.26
N LEU A 33 2.00 2.90 -0.01
CA LEU A 33 2.63 3.61 -1.14
C LEU A 33 2.32 5.10 -1.13
N PHE A 34 1.14 5.48 -0.66
CA PHE A 34 0.77 6.88 -0.51
C PHE A 34 1.50 7.56 0.64
N ASP A 35 1.92 6.80 1.65
CA ASP A 35 2.73 7.21 2.82
C ASP A 35 2.16 8.39 3.64
N GLU A 36 0.88 8.72 3.44
CA GLU A 36 0.19 9.81 4.11
C GLU A 36 -1.27 9.45 4.39
N PRO A 37 -1.92 10.05 5.43
CA PRO A 37 -3.33 9.81 5.69
C PRO A 37 -4.20 10.18 4.49
N VAL A 38 -5.02 9.23 4.05
CA VAL A 38 -5.97 9.46 2.96
C VAL A 38 -7.14 10.28 3.50
N LYS A 39 -7.41 11.44 2.89
CA LYS A 39 -8.57 12.30 3.21
C LYS A 39 -9.73 12.07 2.26
N LYS A 40 -9.45 11.77 1.00
CA LYS A 40 -10.46 11.44 0.01
C LYS A 40 -10.04 10.22 -0.80
N ALA A 41 -10.98 9.30 -1.02
CA ALA A 41 -10.75 8.12 -1.84
C ALA A 41 -11.89 7.91 -2.86
N GLU A 42 -11.52 7.59 -4.10
CA GLU A 42 -12.46 7.08 -5.10
C GLU A 42 -12.05 5.64 -5.45
N VAL A 43 -12.95 4.70 -5.23
CA VAL A 43 -12.70 3.28 -5.46
C VAL A 43 -13.57 2.81 -6.62
N TYR A 44 -12.94 2.26 -7.64
CA TYR A 44 -13.60 1.66 -8.79
C TYR A 44 -13.37 0.15 -8.78
N LEU A 45 -14.46 -0.60 -8.68
CA LEU A 45 -14.45 -2.07 -8.68
C LEU A 45 -14.76 -2.59 -10.09
N HIS A 46 -14.00 -3.60 -10.53
CA HIS A 46 -14.15 -4.22 -11.85
C HIS A 46 -14.49 -5.71 -11.73
N GLY A 47 -15.17 -6.22 -12.75
CA GLY A 47 -15.42 -7.65 -12.97
C GLY A 47 -16.08 -8.33 -11.76
N SER A 48 -15.45 -9.35 -11.20
CA SER A 48 -15.98 -10.10 -10.06
C SER A 48 -16.03 -9.26 -8.78
N PHE A 49 -15.09 -8.35 -8.56
CA PHE A 49 -15.14 -7.39 -7.45
C PHE A 49 -16.38 -6.50 -7.52
N ALA A 50 -16.78 -6.07 -8.72
CA ALA A 50 -17.99 -5.30 -8.95
C ALA A 50 -19.27 -6.13 -8.74
N ALA A 51 -19.26 -7.38 -9.27
CA ALA A 51 -20.43 -8.24 -9.26
C ALA A 51 -20.77 -8.79 -7.86
N THR A 52 -19.78 -9.14 -7.06
CA THR A 52 -19.95 -9.84 -5.78
C THR A 52 -19.47 -9.02 -4.57
N GLY A 53 -18.94 -7.82 -4.78
CA GLY A 53 -18.24 -7.03 -3.79
C GLY A 53 -19.05 -6.76 -2.51
N LYS A 54 -20.34 -6.45 -2.63
CA LYS A 54 -21.21 -6.22 -1.46
C LYS A 54 -21.41 -7.49 -0.62
N GLY A 55 -21.56 -8.64 -1.26
CA GLY A 55 -21.77 -9.93 -0.56
C GLY A 55 -20.53 -10.41 0.20
N HIS A 56 -19.35 -10.14 -0.33
CA HIS A 56 -18.07 -10.54 0.27
C HIS A 56 -17.39 -9.41 1.07
N GLY A 57 -17.98 -8.22 1.14
CA GLY A 57 -17.40 -7.08 1.84
C GLY A 57 -16.14 -6.51 1.19
N THR A 58 -15.97 -6.68 -0.13
CA THR A 58 -14.81 -6.16 -0.89
C THR A 58 -14.68 -4.65 -0.74
N ASP A 59 -15.81 -3.95 -0.78
CA ASP A 59 -15.92 -2.50 -0.58
C ASP A 59 -15.37 -2.07 0.79
N ARG A 60 -15.85 -2.72 1.88
CA ARG A 60 -15.35 -2.45 3.25
C ARG A 60 -13.89 -2.82 3.41
N ALA A 61 -13.47 -3.92 2.82
CA ALA A 61 -12.10 -4.41 2.91
C ALA A 61 -11.10 -3.43 2.28
N ILE A 62 -11.39 -2.86 1.10
CA ILE A 62 -10.54 -1.83 0.49
C ILE A 62 -10.47 -0.59 1.37
N ILE A 63 -11.60 -0.09 1.86
CA ILE A 63 -11.64 1.08 2.74
C ILE A 63 -10.88 0.83 4.04
N ALA A 64 -11.02 -0.36 4.65
CA ALA A 64 -10.23 -0.76 5.81
C ALA A 64 -8.72 -0.70 5.52
N GLY A 65 -8.29 -1.24 4.38
CA GLY A 65 -6.89 -1.17 3.96
C GLY A 65 -6.40 0.27 3.80
N LEU A 66 -7.20 1.17 3.22
CA LEU A 66 -6.86 2.60 3.10
C LEU A 66 -6.73 3.31 4.45
N LEU A 67 -7.35 2.79 5.49
CA LEU A 67 -7.18 3.22 6.88
C LEU A 67 -5.95 2.59 7.56
N GLY A 68 -5.19 1.74 6.87
CA GLY A 68 -4.04 1.03 7.40
C GLY A 68 -4.36 -0.28 8.12
N MET A 69 -5.58 -0.81 7.99
CA MET A 69 -5.98 -2.09 8.55
C MET A 69 -5.44 -3.24 7.69
N LYS A 70 -4.85 -4.25 8.33
CA LYS A 70 -4.40 -5.49 7.68
C LYS A 70 -5.58 -6.44 7.44
N PRO A 71 -5.43 -7.50 6.61
CA PRO A 71 -6.52 -8.44 6.32
C PRO A 71 -7.13 -9.18 7.51
N ASP A 72 -6.42 -9.26 8.62
CA ASP A 72 -6.82 -9.88 9.88
C ASP A 72 -7.44 -8.91 10.91
N ASP A 73 -7.59 -7.64 10.55
CA ASP A 73 -8.14 -6.62 11.45
C ASP A 73 -9.65 -6.81 11.65
N LEU A 74 -10.06 -6.99 12.91
CA LEU A 74 -11.46 -7.22 13.29
C LEU A 74 -12.38 -6.03 12.99
N ARG A 75 -11.85 -4.84 12.67
CA ARG A 75 -12.61 -3.64 12.33
C ARG A 75 -13.04 -3.59 10.86
N ILE A 76 -12.58 -4.52 10.01
CA ILE A 76 -12.96 -4.56 8.58
C ILE A 76 -14.50 -4.48 8.38
N PRO A 77 -15.35 -5.21 9.13
CA PRO A 77 -16.80 -5.13 8.95
C PRO A 77 -17.40 -3.74 9.19
N VAL A 78 -16.75 -2.92 10.02
CA VAL A 78 -17.18 -1.55 10.38
C VAL A 78 -16.29 -0.46 9.76
N ALA A 79 -15.56 -0.78 8.70
CA ALA A 79 -14.59 0.12 8.07
C ALA A 79 -15.19 1.45 7.60
N PHE A 80 -16.45 1.48 7.23
CA PHE A 80 -17.13 2.73 6.80
C PHE A 80 -17.35 3.69 7.96
N GLU A 81 -17.69 3.18 9.14
CA GLU A 81 -17.78 3.94 10.37
C GLU A 81 -16.41 4.45 10.82
N GLU A 82 -15.40 3.60 10.75
CA GLU A 82 -14.02 3.98 11.05
C GLU A 82 -13.49 5.06 10.08
N ALA A 83 -13.82 4.98 8.80
CA ALA A 83 -13.49 6.00 7.82
C ALA A 83 -14.11 7.36 8.17
N LYS A 84 -15.38 7.38 8.56
CA LYS A 84 -16.05 8.61 9.01
C LYS A 84 -15.39 9.18 10.27
N LYS A 85 -15.04 8.34 11.24
CA LYS A 85 -14.32 8.78 12.45
C LYS A 85 -12.95 9.37 12.13
N ALA A 86 -12.24 8.81 11.14
CA ALA A 86 -10.96 9.31 10.66
C ALA A 86 -11.07 10.57 9.77
N GLY A 87 -12.29 11.00 9.44
CA GLY A 87 -12.56 12.12 8.54
C GLY A 87 -12.11 11.83 7.10
N MET A 88 -12.18 10.55 6.68
CA MET A 88 -11.93 10.14 5.31
C MET A 88 -13.25 10.10 4.53
N GLU A 89 -13.34 10.90 3.48
CA GLU A 89 -14.42 10.86 2.50
C GLU A 89 -14.11 9.79 1.44
N PHE A 90 -15.13 9.02 1.05
CA PHE A 90 -14.92 8.03 0.00
C PHE A 90 -16.16 7.82 -0.87
N THR A 91 -15.92 7.41 -2.11
CA THR A 91 -16.92 6.94 -3.05
C THR A 91 -16.52 5.58 -3.61
N ILE A 92 -17.50 4.72 -3.83
CA ILE A 92 -17.28 3.40 -4.41
C ILE A 92 -18.24 3.23 -5.59
N ALA A 93 -17.70 2.91 -6.76
CA ALA A 93 -18.45 2.71 -7.97
C ALA A 93 -17.98 1.48 -8.75
N ASN A 94 -18.88 0.83 -9.46
CA ASN A 94 -18.54 -0.23 -10.39
C ASN A 94 -18.11 0.39 -11.72
N ARG A 95 -16.99 -0.07 -12.27
CA ARG A 95 -16.46 0.41 -13.54
C ARG A 95 -15.82 -0.72 -14.32
N GLU A 96 -16.10 -0.79 -15.61
CA GLU A 96 -15.39 -1.68 -16.50
C GLU A 96 -14.02 -1.10 -16.85
N LEU A 97 -12.97 -1.88 -16.61
CA LEU A 97 -11.58 -1.52 -16.90
C LEU A 97 -11.07 -2.42 -18.04
N LYS A 98 -10.58 -1.80 -19.11
CA LYS A 98 -10.07 -2.56 -20.28
C LYS A 98 -8.87 -3.42 -19.88
N ASN A 99 -8.84 -4.65 -20.36
CA ASN A 99 -7.74 -5.61 -20.16
C ASN A 99 -7.37 -5.86 -18.68
N ALA A 100 -8.30 -5.60 -17.74
CA ALA A 100 -8.06 -5.80 -16.33
C ALA A 100 -8.48 -7.21 -15.87
N HIS A 101 -7.79 -7.72 -14.86
CA HIS A 101 -8.15 -8.98 -14.21
C HIS A 101 -9.54 -8.85 -13.53
N PRO A 102 -10.38 -9.90 -13.49
CA PRO A 102 -11.73 -9.81 -12.91
C PRO A 102 -11.79 -9.29 -11.46
N ASN A 103 -10.75 -9.52 -10.66
CA ASN A 103 -10.68 -9.08 -9.27
C ASN A 103 -9.85 -7.79 -9.14
N THR A 104 -10.09 -6.81 -10.00
CA THR A 104 -9.35 -5.55 -10.01
C THR A 104 -10.10 -4.45 -9.25
N ALA A 105 -9.34 -3.68 -8.49
CA ALA A 105 -9.75 -2.39 -7.96
C ALA A 105 -8.79 -1.29 -8.44
N ARG A 106 -9.35 -0.14 -8.81
CA ARG A 106 -8.62 1.10 -9.04
C ARG A 106 -8.98 2.09 -7.94
N VAL A 107 -7.96 2.61 -7.28
CA VAL A 107 -8.10 3.51 -6.13
C VAL A 107 -7.43 4.83 -6.48
N VAL A 108 -8.17 5.93 -6.35
CA VAL A 108 -7.65 7.30 -6.42
C VAL A 108 -7.66 7.83 -5.00
N MET A 109 -6.52 8.25 -4.51
CA MET A 109 -6.32 8.77 -3.15
C MET A 109 -5.94 10.24 -3.21
N GLU A 110 -6.36 11.01 -2.21
CA GLU A 110 -6.01 12.41 -2.02
C GLU A 110 -5.77 12.68 -0.53
N ASN A 111 -4.69 13.39 -0.19
CA ASN A 111 -4.40 13.83 1.17
C ASN A 111 -5.02 15.20 1.47
N ALA A 112 -4.73 15.75 2.65
CA ALA A 112 -5.24 17.06 3.07
C ALA A 112 -4.67 18.23 2.24
N GLU A 113 -3.47 18.07 1.70
CA GLU A 113 -2.74 19.06 0.90
C GLU A 113 -3.09 19.00 -0.60
N GLY A 114 -3.95 18.05 -1.01
CA GLY A 114 -4.37 17.87 -2.41
C GLY A 114 -3.40 17.03 -3.25
N ARG A 115 -2.39 16.37 -2.63
CA ARG A 115 -1.56 15.38 -3.31
C ARG A 115 -2.43 14.18 -3.68
N LYS A 116 -2.27 13.70 -4.92
CA LYS A 116 -3.04 12.56 -5.44
C LYS A 116 -2.14 11.42 -5.86
N MET A 117 -2.64 10.21 -5.73
CA MET A 117 -2.06 9.00 -6.28
C MET A 117 -3.15 8.09 -6.82
N VAL A 118 -2.87 7.43 -7.93
CA VAL A 118 -3.76 6.45 -8.54
C VAL A 118 -3.08 5.10 -8.55
N LEU A 119 -3.69 4.12 -7.90
CA LEU A 119 -3.23 2.74 -7.90
C LEU A 119 -4.28 1.85 -8.54
N GLN A 120 -3.85 0.93 -9.41
CA GLN A 120 -4.68 -0.18 -9.87
C GLN A 120 -3.99 -1.49 -9.51
N ALA A 121 -4.72 -2.36 -8.82
CA ALA A 121 -4.21 -3.65 -8.40
C ALA A 121 -5.31 -4.71 -8.47
N TYR A 122 -4.91 -5.96 -8.53
CA TYR A 122 -5.85 -7.08 -8.57
C TYR A 122 -5.44 -8.20 -7.62
N SER A 123 -6.45 -8.92 -7.13
CA SER A 123 -6.24 -10.10 -6.29
C SER A 123 -6.09 -11.36 -7.14
N ILE A 124 -5.06 -12.13 -6.87
CA ILE A 124 -4.79 -13.44 -7.50
C ILE A 124 -5.23 -14.63 -6.65
N GLY A 125 -5.93 -14.37 -5.52
CA GLY A 125 -6.36 -15.38 -4.57
C GLY A 125 -5.36 -15.59 -3.43
N GLY A 126 -5.77 -16.30 -2.37
CA GLY A 126 -4.93 -16.54 -1.20
C GLY A 126 -4.53 -15.28 -0.43
N GLY A 127 -5.26 -14.18 -0.56
CA GLY A 127 -4.89 -12.88 0.01
C GLY A 127 -3.75 -12.17 -0.73
N ARG A 128 -3.24 -12.72 -1.85
CA ARG A 128 -2.15 -12.16 -2.65
C ARG A 128 -2.67 -11.21 -3.71
N ILE A 129 -1.85 -10.23 -4.05
CA ILE A 129 -2.19 -9.19 -5.02
C ILE A 129 -1.07 -8.96 -6.02
N ARG A 130 -1.41 -8.24 -7.12
CA ARG A 130 -0.46 -7.65 -8.05
C ARG A 130 -0.86 -6.20 -8.30
N VAL A 131 0.08 -5.28 -8.20
CA VAL A 131 -0.11 -3.89 -8.62
C VAL A 131 0.21 -3.81 -10.10
N SER A 132 -0.73 -3.28 -10.89
CA SER A 132 -0.63 -3.23 -12.36
C SER A 132 -0.51 -1.83 -12.94
N ILE A 133 -0.96 -0.80 -12.22
CA ILE A 133 -0.81 0.61 -12.63
C ILE A 133 -0.52 1.46 -11.39
N LEU A 134 0.46 2.33 -11.52
CA LEU A 134 0.77 3.38 -10.54
C LEU A 134 0.86 4.73 -11.28
N ASP A 135 0.00 5.67 -10.93
CA ASP A 135 -0.09 7.01 -11.54
C ASP A 135 -0.14 7.00 -13.08
N GLY A 136 -0.87 6.03 -13.63
CA GLY A 136 -1.05 5.87 -15.07
C GLY A 136 0.08 5.14 -15.79
N ILE A 137 1.14 4.73 -15.09
CA ILE A 137 2.24 3.92 -15.63
C ILE A 137 1.94 2.46 -15.32
N GLU A 138 2.04 1.59 -16.33
CA GLU A 138 1.97 0.15 -16.14
C GLU A 138 3.17 -0.32 -15.33
N VAL A 139 2.93 -1.12 -14.29
CA VAL A 139 3.92 -1.71 -13.40
C VAL A 139 3.54 -3.15 -13.10
N ASP A 140 4.44 -3.93 -12.54
CA ASP A 140 4.11 -5.30 -12.12
C ASP A 140 4.94 -5.69 -10.88
N PHE A 141 4.32 -5.62 -9.69
CA PHE A 141 4.94 -6.07 -8.44
C PHE A 141 3.90 -6.60 -7.46
N SER A 142 4.36 -7.41 -6.51
CA SER A 142 3.47 -8.17 -5.63
C SER A 142 2.95 -7.39 -4.42
N GLY A 143 3.68 -6.39 -3.95
CA GLY A 143 3.44 -5.78 -2.64
C GLY A 143 3.66 -6.74 -1.46
N GLU A 144 4.31 -7.89 -1.70
CA GLU A 144 4.66 -8.93 -0.71
C GLU A 144 6.17 -8.99 -0.44
N SER A 145 6.95 -8.19 -1.15
CA SER A 145 8.39 -8.00 -0.98
C SER A 145 8.69 -6.56 -0.57
N ASN A 146 9.84 -6.34 0.07
CA ASN A 146 10.34 -5.00 0.24
C ASN A 146 10.53 -4.39 -1.14
N THR A 147 9.94 -3.25 -1.42
CA THR A 147 9.85 -2.70 -2.77
C THR A 147 10.28 -1.24 -2.77
N LEU A 148 11.30 -0.93 -3.57
CA LEU A 148 11.70 0.43 -3.87
C LEU A 148 11.08 0.85 -5.20
N ILE A 149 10.37 1.94 -5.18
CA ILE A 149 9.80 2.55 -6.39
C ILE A 149 10.45 3.91 -6.57
N VAL A 150 11.11 4.06 -7.71
CA VAL A 150 11.78 5.31 -8.10
C VAL A 150 11.12 5.85 -9.35
N ARG A 151 10.59 7.04 -9.27
CA ARG A 151 10.06 7.78 -10.40
C ARG A 151 11.13 8.77 -10.87
N ASN A 152 11.55 8.65 -12.11
CA ASN A 152 12.62 9.45 -12.67
C ASN A 152 12.29 9.96 -14.07
N MET A 153 13.06 10.95 -14.55
CA MET A 153 13.06 11.32 -15.96
C MET A 153 13.80 10.25 -16.77
N ASP A 154 13.17 9.76 -17.86
CA ASP A 154 13.75 8.73 -18.74
C ASP A 154 14.91 9.31 -19.56
N ARG A 155 16.09 9.41 -18.92
CA ARG A 155 17.33 9.89 -19.54
C ARG A 155 18.42 8.81 -19.46
N PRO A 156 19.34 8.74 -20.45
CA PRO A 156 20.49 7.86 -20.37
C PRO A 156 21.34 8.16 -19.12
N GLY A 157 21.69 7.13 -18.34
CA GLY A 157 22.54 7.24 -17.14
C GLY A 157 21.79 7.24 -15.80
N CYS A 158 20.46 7.30 -15.79
CA CYS A 158 19.69 7.23 -14.52
C CYS A 158 19.66 5.84 -13.85
N ILE A 159 20.21 4.83 -14.52
CA ILE A 159 20.27 3.46 -14.04
C ILE A 159 21.71 3.07 -13.83
N THR A 160 22.27 3.37 -12.68
CA THR A 160 23.59 2.85 -12.29
C THR A 160 23.47 2.24 -10.87
N GLU A 161 23.78 0.95 -10.79
CA GLU A 161 24.01 0.16 -9.57
C GLU A 161 22.81 -0.11 -8.65
N VAL A 162 21.92 -1.04 -9.04
CA VAL A 162 21.14 -1.82 -8.09
C VAL A 162 21.08 -3.26 -8.60
N SER A 163 21.72 -4.19 -7.92
CA SER A 163 21.68 -5.62 -8.22
C SER A 163 20.59 -6.31 -7.38
N ALA A 164 19.40 -6.35 -7.92
CA ALA A 164 18.25 -7.14 -7.46
C ALA A 164 17.28 -7.28 -8.65
N ALA A 165 16.17 -7.94 -8.50
CA ALA A 165 15.16 -7.98 -9.55
C ALA A 165 14.65 -6.56 -9.82
N MET A 166 15.16 -5.93 -10.87
CA MET A 166 14.83 -4.57 -11.27
C MET A 166 13.95 -4.59 -12.52
N GLN A 167 12.85 -3.89 -12.46
CA GLN A 167 11.95 -3.68 -13.59
C GLN A 167 11.82 -2.18 -13.87
N VAL A 168 11.94 -1.77 -15.14
CA VAL A 168 11.78 -0.38 -15.56
C VAL A 168 10.57 -0.25 -16.46
N PHE A 169 9.63 0.55 -16.04
CA PHE A 169 8.40 0.82 -16.77
C PHE A 169 8.38 2.27 -17.25
N ARG A 170 7.92 2.50 -18.47
CA ARG A 170 7.82 3.84 -19.06
C ARG A 170 6.63 3.94 -19.99
N HIS A 171 5.96 5.07 -19.96
CA HIS A 171 4.87 5.33 -20.89
C HIS A 171 5.38 5.82 -22.26
N LYS A 172 6.46 6.64 -22.27
CA LYS A 172 7.04 7.24 -23.47
C LYS A 172 8.54 7.56 -23.24
N ARG A 173 9.37 7.39 -24.26
CA ARG A 173 10.78 7.80 -24.22
C ARG A 173 10.92 9.29 -23.92
N GLY A 174 11.80 9.64 -23.00
CA GLY A 174 12.08 11.03 -22.58
C GLY A 174 11.01 11.63 -21.65
N GLY A 175 10.03 10.82 -21.19
CA GLY A 175 9.05 11.21 -20.19
C GLY A 175 9.40 10.71 -18.78
N ALA A 176 8.42 10.63 -17.91
CA ALA A 176 8.58 9.98 -16.61
C ALA A 176 8.66 8.45 -16.77
N ALA A 177 9.61 7.83 -16.07
CA ALA A 177 9.74 6.39 -15.94
C ALA A 177 9.57 5.99 -14.47
N VAL A 178 9.13 4.76 -14.24
CA VAL A 178 9.05 4.15 -12.91
C VAL A 178 9.95 2.94 -12.90
N MET A 179 10.87 2.92 -11.97
CA MET A 179 11.71 1.78 -11.67
C MET A 179 11.17 1.12 -10.42
N VAL A 180 10.95 -0.18 -10.48
CA VAL A 180 10.53 -1.01 -9.36
C VAL A 180 11.63 -2.01 -9.06
N VAL A 181 12.07 -2.04 -7.82
CA VAL A 181 13.09 -2.96 -7.31
C VAL A 181 12.48 -3.69 -6.12
N GLU A 182 12.29 -5.00 -6.25
CA GLU A 182 11.91 -5.87 -5.15
C GLU A 182 13.17 -6.45 -4.51
N THR A 183 13.29 -6.41 -3.18
CA THR A 183 14.45 -6.86 -2.42
C THR A 183 14.06 -7.82 -1.31
N ASP A 184 14.96 -8.74 -0.95
CA ASP A 184 14.78 -9.65 0.18
C ASP A 184 14.96 -8.92 1.53
N GLU A 185 15.86 -7.93 1.55
CA GLU A 185 16.18 -7.13 2.72
C GLU A 185 15.38 -5.82 2.75
N PRO A 186 15.05 -5.27 3.93
CA PRO A 186 14.45 -3.96 4.06
C PRO A 186 15.31 -2.86 3.42
N ILE A 187 14.67 -1.92 2.75
CA ILE A 187 15.35 -0.80 2.08
C ILE A 187 15.78 0.20 3.15
N PRO A 188 17.10 0.47 3.31
CA PRO A 188 17.59 1.43 4.29
C PRO A 188 17.11 2.85 3.95
N VAL A 189 16.73 3.61 4.98
CA VAL A 189 16.31 5.01 4.84
C VAL A 189 17.38 5.86 4.15
N ALA A 190 18.67 5.61 4.45
CA ALA A 190 19.78 6.31 3.83
C ALA A 190 19.78 6.20 2.30
N VAL A 191 19.41 5.04 1.75
CA VAL A 191 19.32 4.83 0.29
C VAL A 191 18.22 5.69 -0.32
N THR A 192 17.04 5.75 0.31
CA THR A 192 15.92 6.58 -0.18
C THR A 192 16.25 8.07 -0.09
N GLU A 193 16.94 8.51 0.96
CA GLU A 193 17.37 9.89 1.13
C GLU A 193 18.44 10.29 0.10
N GLU A 194 19.38 9.42 -0.20
CA GLU A 194 20.40 9.67 -1.20
C GLU A 194 19.79 9.76 -2.61
N LEU A 195 18.87 8.86 -2.94
CA LEU A 195 18.16 8.91 -4.22
C LEU A 195 17.37 10.21 -4.38
N ARG A 196 16.67 10.67 -3.34
CA ARG A 196 15.88 11.92 -3.36
C ARG A 196 16.72 13.17 -3.63
N LYS A 197 18.04 13.15 -3.41
CA LYS A 197 18.94 14.28 -3.67
C LYS A 197 19.35 14.41 -5.14
N LYS A 198 19.10 13.41 -5.98
CA LYS A 198 19.49 13.41 -7.39
C LYS A 198 18.50 14.21 -8.24
N GLU A 199 19.02 15.10 -9.10
CA GLU A 199 18.21 16.04 -9.90
C GLU A 199 17.18 15.38 -10.84
N ASP A 200 17.47 14.18 -11.35
CA ASP A 200 16.59 13.45 -12.28
C ASP A 200 15.58 12.54 -11.56
N ILE A 201 15.59 12.46 -10.23
CA ILE A 201 14.65 11.68 -9.44
C ILE A 201 13.47 12.57 -9.04
N LEU A 202 12.28 12.17 -9.47
CA LEU A 202 11.04 12.89 -9.21
C LEU A 202 10.40 12.47 -7.90
N GLU A 203 10.47 11.17 -7.59
CA GLU A 203 9.85 10.60 -6.39
C GLU A 203 10.53 9.29 -6.02
N VAL A 204 10.66 9.03 -4.73
CA VAL A 204 11.17 7.76 -4.18
C VAL A 204 10.20 7.27 -3.10
N ILE A 205 9.64 6.10 -3.31
CA ILE A 205 8.74 5.42 -2.38
C ILE A 205 9.41 4.10 -1.98
N SER A 206 9.42 3.79 -0.69
CA SER A 206 9.86 2.50 -0.17
C SER A 206 8.72 1.80 0.56
N LEU A 207 8.43 0.59 0.16
CA LEU A 207 7.54 -0.32 0.85
C LEU A 207 8.41 -1.34 1.58
N ASN A 208 8.57 -1.20 2.88
CA ASN A 208 9.25 -2.18 3.71
C ASN A 208 8.19 -3.04 4.40
N LEU A 209 8.30 -4.35 4.25
CA LEU A 209 7.45 -5.28 4.98
C LEU A 209 7.85 -5.23 6.46
N GLU A 210 6.86 -5.09 7.33
CA GLU A 210 7.11 -5.27 8.75
C GLU A 210 7.59 -6.71 8.98
N THR A 211 8.86 -6.88 9.34
CA THR A 211 9.35 -8.15 9.86
C THR A 211 8.57 -8.41 11.14
N GLY A 212 7.82 -9.53 11.17
CA GLY A 212 6.95 -9.90 12.29
C GLY A 212 7.70 -10.28 13.56
N THR A 213 8.44 -9.33 14.10
CA THR A 213 8.89 -9.33 15.50
C THR A 213 7.93 -8.45 16.26
N ALA A 214 7.00 -9.08 16.97
CA ALA A 214 6.25 -8.44 18.03
C ALA A 214 7.25 -7.88 19.04
N GLY A 215 7.68 -6.65 18.81
CA GLY A 215 8.34 -5.83 19.81
C GLY A 215 7.29 -5.41 20.84
N LEU A 216 7.18 -6.19 21.91
CA LEU A 216 6.76 -5.69 23.21
C LEU A 216 7.81 -4.64 23.63
N GLY A 217 7.67 -3.44 23.17
CA GLY A 217 8.44 -2.24 23.52
C GLY A 217 7.59 -1.38 24.42
N ASP A 218 7.71 -1.65 25.68
CA ASP A 218 7.65 -0.79 26.84
C ASP A 218 7.67 0.72 26.51
N LYS A 219 6.50 1.37 26.61
CA LYS A 219 6.36 2.81 26.76
C LYS A 219 5.66 3.10 28.07
N SER A 220 6.36 2.81 29.15
CA SER A 220 6.04 3.41 30.45
C SER A 220 7.34 3.58 31.22
N GLU A 221 7.77 4.82 31.32
CA GLU A 221 8.60 5.40 32.38
C GLU A 221 9.44 6.54 31.81
N ASN A 222 8.86 7.74 31.80
CA ASN A 222 9.60 8.95 32.10
C ASN A 222 8.62 10.13 32.23
N SER A 223 8.03 10.23 33.41
CA SER A 223 7.44 11.48 33.86
C SER A 223 7.09 11.32 35.34
N CYS A 224 8.11 11.46 36.19
CA CYS A 224 7.95 11.90 37.58
C CYS A 224 9.31 11.95 38.27
N ALA A 225 10.03 13.06 38.13
CA ALA A 225 11.04 13.47 39.10
C ALA A 225 11.49 14.89 38.77
N GLU A 226 10.71 15.88 39.24
CA GLU A 226 11.21 17.21 39.54
C GLU A 226 10.07 18.01 40.18
N THR A 227 9.93 17.85 41.47
CA THR A 227 9.44 18.90 42.40
C THR A 227 9.50 18.36 43.84
N ALA A 228 10.62 18.52 44.48
CA ALA A 228 10.69 18.63 45.93
C ALA A 228 12.10 19.08 46.35
N ASN A 229 12.34 20.38 46.40
CA ASN A 229 13.23 20.94 47.37
C ASN A 229 13.15 22.48 47.32
N HIS A 230 12.30 23.03 48.13
CA HIS A 230 12.55 24.39 48.74
C HIS A 230 11.50 24.59 49.82
N SER A 231 11.89 24.29 51.03
CA SER A 231 11.52 25.10 52.20
C SER A 231 11.97 24.38 53.47
N ALA A 232 13.07 24.80 54.00
CA ALA A 232 13.34 24.79 55.43
C ALA A 232 14.51 25.74 55.74
N SER A 233 14.21 26.90 56.18
CA SER A 233 14.76 27.70 57.24
C SER A 233 14.28 29.15 57.19
#